data_8779f1908d8a1e4b8b18b46896893d1f
#
_entry.id   8779f1908d8a1e4b8b18b46896893d1f
#
_cell.length_a   1.000
_cell.length_b   1.000
_cell.length_c   1.000
_cell.angle_alpha   90.00
_cell.angle_beta   90.00
_cell.angle_gamma   90.00
#
_symmetry.space_group_name_H-M   'P 1'
#
loop_
_entity.id
_entity.type
_entity.pdbx_description
1 polymer ?
#
loop_
_entity_poly.entity_id
_entity_poly.type
_entity_poly.pdbx_seq_one_letter_code
_entity_poly.pdbx_strand_id
1 'polypeptide(L)'
;MPELPYAPEALAPKMSRETLDYHYGKHLQTYVDNLNRLIPGTPYAEMPLDEIVRRADGAVFNNAAQAWNHTFFFRSLTPTQSAMPETLAAKLAAAFGSVEAFREQFTKAAVGLFGSGWVWLAADRSGKLSIVAKPNAGNPMTDGLRPVLTIDVWEHAYYIDYRNRRADFVAAWWDLVDWKQVAERCIPRRWKCTACDYVYDPAKGDPETGIAPGTPFEEIPDDWACPLCGLAKDAFRPE
;
A
#
# COMPACT_ATOMS: atom_id res chain seq x y z
N MET A 1 12.83 -12.32 0.76
CA MET A 1 12.11 -11.56 1.83
C MET A 1 12.45 -10.08 1.69
N PRO A 2 11.47 -9.16 1.76
CA PRO A 2 11.76 -7.72 1.86
C PRO A 2 12.42 -7.41 3.21
N GLU A 3 13.34 -6.45 3.25
CA GLU A 3 13.94 -6.01 4.50
C GLU A 3 12.97 -5.14 5.31
N LEU A 4 12.99 -5.30 6.65
CA LEU A 4 12.32 -4.39 7.57
C LEU A 4 13.08 -3.06 7.64
N PRO A 5 12.39 -1.91 7.63
CA PRO A 5 13.05 -0.61 7.76
C PRO A 5 13.47 -0.26 9.21
N TYR A 6 13.27 -1.18 10.15
CA TYR A 6 13.58 -1.04 11.59
C TYR A 6 13.95 -2.39 12.21
N ALA A 7 14.58 -2.36 13.38
CA ALA A 7 14.86 -3.57 14.13
C ALA A 7 13.57 -4.25 14.64
N PRO A 8 13.48 -5.59 14.68
CA PRO A 8 12.24 -6.29 15.06
C PRO A 8 11.66 -5.90 16.42
N GLU A 9 12.50 -5.50 17.38
CA GLU A 9 12.09 -5.04 18.71
C GLU A 9 11.65 -3.56 18.77
N ALA A 10 11.89 -2.79 17.71
CA ALA A 10 11.74 -1.33 17.75
C ALA A 10 10.28 -0.87 17.87
N LEU A 11 9.29 -1.71 17.51
CA LEU A 11 7.88 -1.38 17.62
C LEU A 11 7.29 -1.66 19.01
N ALA A 12 8.07 -2.26 19.93
CA ALA A 12 7.62 -2.51 21.29
C ALA A 12 7.37 -1.18 22.06
N PRO A 13 6.42 -1.14 23.01
CA PRO A 13 5.60 -2.26 23.50
C PRO A 13 4.31 -2.51 22.69
N LYS A 14 4.05 -1.76 21.62
CA LYS A 14 2.79 -1.80 20.86
C LYS A 14 2.70 -3.01 19.94
N MET A 15 3.82 -3.47 19.45
CA MET A 15 3.98 -4.73 18.72
C MET A 15 5.27 -5.36 19.19
N SER A 16 5.20 -6.51 19.86
CA SER A 16 6.35 -7.17 20.43
C SER A 16 7.27 -7.77 19.36
N ARG A 17 8.54 -8.01 19.73
CA ARG A 17 9.45 -8.79 18.90
C ARG A 17 8.89 -10.18 18.59
N GLU A 18 8.26 -10.84 19.56
CA GLU A 18 7.65 -12.15 19.35
C GLU A 18 6.59 -12.08 18.24
N THR A 19 5.72 -11.07 18.24
CA THR A 19 4.77 -10.84 17.15
C THR A 19 5.48 -10.70 15.81
N LEU A 20 6.57 -9.92 15.71
CA LEU A 20 7.33 -9.78 14.47
C LEU A 20 8.05 -11.08 14.06
N ASP A 21 8.60 -11.85 15.00
CA ASP A 21 9.25 -13.13 14.71
C ASP A 21 8.28 -14.11 14.03
N TYR A 22 6.98 -14.09 14.41
CA TYR A 22 5.95 -14.89 13.76
C TYR A 22 5.34 -14.18 12.54
N HIS A 23 4.89 -12.94 12.66
CA HIS A 23 4.14 -12.24 11.62
C HIS A 23 5.00 -11.98 10.38
N TYR A 24 6.20 -11.40 10.57
CA TYR A 24 7.16 -11.20 9.49
C TYR A 24 7.97 -12.47 9.20
N GLY A 25 8.55 -13.08 10.24
CA GLY A 25 9.52 -14.17 10.09
C GLY A 25 8.91 -15.52 9.71
N LYS A 26 7.60 -15.73 9.92
CA LYS A 26 6.92 -16.99 9.57
C LYS A 26 5.78 -16.78 8.57
N HIS A 27 4.79 -15.95 8.89
CA HIS A 27 3.65 -15.76 8.00
C HIS A 27 4.07 -15.18 6.65
N LEU A 28 4.71 -14.02 6.63
CA LEU A 28 5.18 -13.41 5.38
C LEU A 28 6.15 -14.33 4.64
N GLN A 29 7.13 -14.92 5.35
CA GLN A 29 8.08 -15.86 4.73
C GLN A 29 7.35 -17.02 4.03
N THR A 30 6.34 -17.59 4.68
CA THR A 30 5.56 -18.70 4.11
C THR A 30 4.84 -18.29 2.83
N TYR A 31 4.26 -17.09 2.79
CA TYR A 31 3.59 -16.60 1.56
C TYR A 31 4.59 -16.38 0.43
N VAL A 32 5.76 -15.83 0.72
CA VAL A 32 6.84 -15.67 -0.28
C VAL A 32 7.32 -17.02 -0.80
N ASP A 33 7.58 -17.98 0.09
CA ASP A 33 8.04 -19.32 -0.30
C ASP A 33 7.00 -20.09 -1.11
N ASN A 34 5.72 -19.96 -0.74
CA ASN A 34 4.62 -20.57 -1.48
C ASN A 34 4.49 -19.93 -2.88
N LEU A 35 4.53 -18.60 -2.97
CA LEU A 35 4.47 -17.91 -4.26
C LEU A 35 5.61 -18.37 -5.16
N ASN A 36 6.84 -18.39 -4.67
CA ASN A 36 8.02 -18.82 -5.41
C ASN A 36 7.93 -20.28 -5.90
N ARG A 37 7.13 -21.12 -5.23
CA ARG A 37 6.86 -22.50 -5.71
C ARG A 37 5.73 -22.59 -6.73
N LEU A 38 4.79 -21.64 -6.69
CA LEU A 38 3.59 -21.66 -7.53
C LEU A 38 3.80 -21.04 -8.91
N ILE A 39 4.67 -20.04 -9.05
CA ILE A 39 4.80 -19.26 -10.28
C ILE A 39 5.74 -19.84 -11.35
N PRO A 40 6.75 -20.70 -11.07
CA PRO A 40 7.63 -21.25 -12.12
C PRO A 40 6.83 -21.96 -13.22
N GLY A 41 7.15 -21.64 -14.47
CA GLY A 41 6.47 -22.21 -15.64
C GLY A 41 5.07 -21.68 -15.91
N THR A 42 4.63 -20.65 -15.17
CA THR A 42 3.38 -19.94 -15.41
C THR A 42 3.62 -18.57 -16.06
N PRO A 43 2.59 -17.89 -16.60
CA PRO A 43 2.72 -16.52 -17.09
C PRO A 43 3.19 -15.50 -16.03
N TYR A 44 3.16 -15.87 -14.75
CA TYR A 44 3.53 -15.01 -13.62
C TYR A 44 5.02 -15.07 -13.25
N ALA A 45 5.81 -15.99 -13.84
CA ALA A 45 7.19 -16.26 -13.42
C ALA A 45 8.10 -15.01 -13.46
N GLU A 46 7.93 -14.18 -14.48
CA GLU A 46 8.74 -12.98 -14.70
C GLU A 46 7.96 -11.67 -14.41
N MET A 47 6.74 -11.79 -13.87
CA MET A 47 5.92 -10.62 -13.55
C MET A 47 6.33 -9.95 -12.24
N PRO A 48 6.30 -8.61 -12.16
CA PRO A 48 6.36 -7.90 -10.89
C PRO A 48 5.21 -8.31 -9.95
N LEU A 49 5.48 -8.30 -8.64
CA LEU A 49 4.53 -8.79 -7.64
C LEU A 49 3.18 -8.06 -7.66
N ASP A 50 3.17 -6.76 -7.88
CA ASP A 50 1.96 -5.96 -7.99
C ASP A 50 1.10 -6.34 -9.22
N GLU A 51 1.74 -6.67 -10.34
CA GLU A 51 1.05 -7.18 -11.53
C GLU A 51 0.46 -8.57 -11.30
N ILE A 52 1.18 -9.45 -10.57
CA ILE A 52 0.63 -10.75 -10.16
C ILE A 52 -0.63 -10.55 -9.31
N VAL A 53 -0.58 -9.64 -8.32
CA VAL A 53 -1.75 -9.32 -7.47
C VAL A 53 -2.94 -8.81 -8.28
N ARG A 54 -2.70 -8.04 -9.34
CA ARG A 54 -3.77 -7.50 -10.21
C ARG A 54 -4.43 -8.55 -11.11
N ARG A 55 -3.68 -9.59 -11.51
CA ARG A 55 -4.07 -10.49 -12.61
C ARG A 55 -4.31 -11.93 -12.19
N ALA A 56 -3.70 -12.38 -11.10
CA ALA A 56 -3.81 -13.76 -10.66
C ALA A 56 -5.12 -14.02 -9.90
N ASP A 57 -5.46 -15.28 -9.82
CA ASP A 57 -6.56 -15.80 -9.01
C ASP A 57 -6.10 -16.98 -8.13
N GLY A 58 -7.03 -17.54 -7.34
CA GLY A 58 -6.80 -18.75 -6.56
C GLY A 58 -5.58 -18.68 -5.64
N ALA A 59 -4.78 -19.76 -5.67
CA ALA A 59 -3.63 -19.91 -4.79
C ALA A 59 -2.50 -18.92 -5.12
N VAL A 60 -2.29 -18.59 -6.40
CA VAL A 60 -1.28 -17.60 -6.82
C VAL A 60 -1.65 -16.22 -6.28
N PHE A 61 -2.89 -15.78 -6.50
CA PHE A 61 -3.39 -14.53 -5.95
C PHE A 61 -3.24 -14.47 -4.42
N ASN A 62 -3.71 -15.50 -3.71
CA ASN A 62 -3.69 -15.50 -2.25
C ASN A 62 -2.28 -15.31 -1.70
N ASN A 63 -1.29 -16.03 -2.24
CA ASN A 63 0.09 -15.92 -1.76
C ASN A 63 0.76 -14.62 -2.23
N ALA A 64 0.53 -14.18 -3.46
CA ALA A 64 1.05 -12.92 -3.98
C ALA A 64 0.48 -11.72 -3.21
N ALA A 65 -0.84 -11.68 -3.02
CA ALA A 65 -1.51 -10.61 -2.29
C ALA A 65 -1.07 -10.57 -0.82
N GLN A 66 -0.98 -11.72 -0.14
CA GLN A 66 -0.49 -11.76 1.24
C GLN A 66 0.98 -11.32 1.34
N ALA A 67 1.86 -11.75 0.44
CA ALA A 67 3.25 -11.30 0.42
C ALA A 67 3.34 -9.77 0.20
N TRP A 68 2.53 -9.23 -0.70
CA TRP A 68 2.45 -7.81 -0.98
C TRP A 68 1.86 -7.02 0.20
N ASN A 69 0.72 -7.46 0.75
CA ASN A 69 0.00 -6.81 1.84
C ASN A 69 0.88 -6.69 3.09
N HIS A 70 1.55 -7.78 3.49
CA HIS A 70 2.45 -7.78 4.65
C HIS A 70 3.66 -6.87 4.42
N THR A 71 4.26 -6.91 3.22
CA THR A 71 5.38 -6.02 2.87
C THR A 71 4.96 -4.56 2.98
N PHE A 72 3.79 -4.22 2.43
CA PHE A 72 3.25 -2.88 2.49
C PHE A 72 2.90 -2.45 3.92
N PHE A 73 2.31 -3.36 4.71
CA PHE A 73 1.97 -3.13 6.11
C PHE A 73 3.22 -2.80 6.94
N PHE A 74 4.25 -3.65 6.92
CA PHE A 74 5.47 -3.40 7.68
C PHE A 74 6.20 -2.12 7.25
N ARG A 75 6.20 -1.80 5.97
CA ARG A 75 6.75 -0.53 5.46
C ARG A 75 5.87 0.70 5.75
N SER A 76 4.69 0.51 6.29
CA SER A 76 3.81 1.59 6.73
C SER A 76 3.98 1.93 8.21
N LEU A 77 4.85 1.20 8.91
CA LEU A 77 5.09 1.35 10.34
C LEU A 77 6.44 1.99 10.62
N THR A 78 6.53 2.71 11.73
CA THR A 78 7.76 3.34 12.22
C THR A 78 7.80 3.27 13.74
N PRO A 79 8.99 3.03 14.35
CA PRO A 79 9.16 3.11 15.79
C PRO A 79 9.09 4.55 16.33
N THR A 80 9.37 5.53 15.47
CA THR A 80 9.35 6.95 15.84
C THR A 80 8.34 7.68 14.94
N GLN A 81 7.15 7.89 15.49
CA GLN A 81 6.10 8.57 14.75
C GLN A 81 6.46 10.05 14.54
N SER A 82 6.37 10.48 13.29
CA SER A 82 6.45 11.89 12.92
C SER A 82 5.06 12.55 12.94
N ALA A 83 5.02 13.87 13.07
CA ALA A 83 3.79 14.61 12.85
C ALA A 83 3.23 14.32 11.44
N MET A 84 1.91 14.27 11.35
CA MET A 84 1.23 14.14 10.06
C MET A 84 1.50 15.40 9.21
N PRO A 85 1.98 15.26 7.96
CA PRO A 85 2.15 16.40 7.08
C PRO A 85 0.83 17.15 6.84
N GLU A 86 0.85 18.48 6.82
CA GLU A 86 -0.34 19.31 6.62
C GLU A 86 -1.07 19.01 5.31
N THR A 87 -0.33 18.69 4.26
CA THR A 87 -0.89 18.28 2.95
C THR A 87 -1.70 17.00 3.04
N LEU A 88 -1.26 16.04 3.85
CA LEU A 88 -2.01 14.81 4.11
C LEU A 88 -3.24 15.10 4.96
N ALA A 89 -3.09 15.88 6.04
CA ALA A 89 -4.20 16.27 6.92
C ALA A 89 -5.32 16.97 6.13
N ALA A 90 -4.96 17.90 5.24
CA ALA A 90 -5.92 18.57 4.36
C ALA A 90 -6.66 17.60 3.43
N LYS A 91 -5.94 16.63 2.81
CA LYS A 91 -6.56 15.60 1.96
C LYS A 91 -7.51 14.70 2.73
N LEU A 92 -7.12 14.27 3.93
CA LEU A 92 -7.98 13.46 4.81
C LEU A 92 -9.22 14.24 5.25
N ALA A 93 -9.05 15.51 5.64
CA ALA A 93 -10.17 16.37 6.02
C ALA A 93 -11.13 16.59 4.84
N ALA A 94 -10.62 16.79 3.63
CA ALA A 94 -11.45 16.94 2.44
C ALA A 94 -12.25 15.66 2.10
N ALA A 95 -11.65 14.47 2.32
CA ALA A 95 -12.29 13.20 2.00
C ALA A 95 -13.27 12.72 3.07
N PHE A 96 -13.00 12.99 4.35
CA PHE A 96 -13.70 12.38 5.49
C PHE A 96 -14.34 13.40 6.45
N GLY A 97 -14.14 14.70 6.22
CA GLY A 97 -14.63 15.79 7.06
C GLY A 97 -13.58 16.31 8.05
N SER A 98 -12.79 15.45 8.67
CA SER A 98 -11.63 15.79 9.49
C SER A 98 -10.66 14.61 9.58
N VAL A 99 -9.46 14.82 10.13
CA VAL A 99 -8.50 13.74 10.44
C VAL A 99 -9.06 12.80 11.51
N GLU A 100 -9.75 13.34 12.50
CA GLU A 100 -10.39 12.57 13.56
C GLU A 100 -11.51 11.69 13.00
N ALA A 101 -12.36 12.24 12.14
CA ALA A 101 -13.42 11.50 11.46
C ALA A 101 -12.85 10.38 10.57
N PHE A 102 -11.73 10.63 9.90
CA PHE A 102 -11.00 9.57 9.17
C PHE A 102 -10.55 8.44 10.11
N ARG A 103 -9.89 8.79 11.22
CA ARG A 103 -9.42 7.79 12.20
C ARG A 103 -10.57 6.99 12.79
N GLU A 104 -11.69 7.65 13.12
CA GLU A 104 -12.88 6.98 13.64
C GLU A 104 -13.47 6.01 12.63
N GLN A 105 -13.67 6.45 11.37
CA GLN A 105 -14.22 5.61 10.30
C GLN A 105 -13.30 4.42 9.99
N PHE A 106 -11.98 4.65 9.90
CA PHE A 106 -11.01 3.59 9.64
C PHE A 106 -10.96 2.58 10.80
N THR A 107 -10.92 3.06 12.05
CA THR A 107 -10.98 2.21 13.25
C THR A 107 -12.24 1.38 13.28
N LYS A 108 -13.39 2.00 13.01
CA LYS A 108 -14.67 1.27 12.93
C LYS A 108 -14.65 0.16 11.87
N ALA A 109 -14.07 0.43 10.71
CA ALA A 109 -13.91 -0.58 9.66
C ALA A 109 -12.96 -1.71 10.09
N ALA A 110 -11.83 -1.38 10.74
CA ALA A 110 -10.83 -2.35 11.18
C ALA A 110 -11.36 -3.27 12.29
N VAL A 111 -12.03 -2.71 13.28
CA VAL A 111 -12.63 -3.49 14.37
C VAL A 111 -13.83 -4.31 13.88
N GLY A 112 -14.63 -3.73 12.98
CA GLY A 112 -15.88 -4.31 12.50
C GLY A 112 -15.72 -5.33 11.36
N LEU A 113 -14.53 -5.48 10.74
CA LEU A 113 -14.33 -6.48 9.69
C LEU A 113 -14.52 -7.90 10.26
N PHE A 114 -15.54 -8.59 9.77
CA PHE A 114 -15.83 -9.96 10.22
C PHE A 114 -14.76 -10.95 9.73
N GLY A 115 -14.19 -11.71 10.65
CA GLY A 115 -13.14 -12.67 10.34
C GLY A 115 -11.77 -12.03 10.10
N SER A 116 -11.01 -12.65 9.20
CA SER A 116 -9.67 -12.24 8.80
C SER A 116 -9.69 -11.33 7.60
N GLY A 117 -8.80 -10.35 7.54
CA GLY A 117 -8.69 -9.47 6.40
C GLY A 117 -7.83 -8.24 6.65
N TRP A 118 -8.01 -7.26 5.79
CA TRP A 118 -7.22 -6.02 5.72
C TRP A 118 -8.15 -4.83 5.57
N VAL A 119 -7.85 -3.74 6.26
CA VAL A 119 -8.53 -2.45 6.02
C VAL A 119 -7.55 -1.47 5.43
N TRP A 120 -7.99 -0.79 4.41
CA TRP A 120 -7.18 0.06 3.56
C TRP A 120 -7.70 1.48 3.52
N LEU A 121 -6.80 2.45 3.57
CA LEU A 121 -7.00 3.73 2.92
C LEU A 121 -6.49 3.56 1.50
N ALA A 122 -7.33 3.84 0.52
CA ALA A 122 -7.00 3.71 -0.89
C ALA A 122 -7.42 4.96 -1.67
N ALA A 123 -6.72 5.24 -2.75
CA ALA A 123 -7.03 6.33 -3.67
C ALA A 123 -7.49 5.77 -5.02
N ASP A 124 -8.51 6.39 -5.62
CA ASP A 124 -8.84 6.15 -7.01
C ASP A 124 -7.89 6.90 -7.97
N ARG A 125 -8.11 6.77 -9.28
CA ARG A 125 -7.30 7.44 -10.31
C ARG A 125 -7.33 8.96 -10.18
N SER A 126 -8.42 9.54 -9.69
CA SER A 126 -8.53 10.99 -9.46
C SER A 126 -7.82 11.46 -8.17
N GLY A 127 -7.31 10.52 -7.36
CA GLY A 127 -6.71 10.79 -6.05
C GLY A 127 -7.73 10.92 -4.94
N LYS A 128 -9.01 10.61 -5.17
CA LYS A 128 -10.05 10.60 -4.14
C LYS A 128 -9.83 9.42 -3.19
N LEU A 129 -9.76 9.73 -1.90
CA LEU A 129 -9.52 8.75 -0.84
C LEU A 129 -10.80 8.05 -0.41
N SER A 130 -10.68 6.76 -0.12
CA SER A 130 -11.75 5.93 0.43
C SER A 130 -11.20 4.90 1.41
N ILE A 131 -12.03 4.46 2.35
CA ILE A 131 -11.72 3.34 3.25
C ILE A 131 -12.36 2.09 2.66
N VAL A 132 -11.55 1.03 2.47
CA VAL A 132 -11.98 -0.24 1.88
C VAL A 132 -11.60 -1.38 2.82
N ALA A 133 -12.59 -2.17 3.23
CA ALA A 133 -12.38 -3.39 4.01
C ALA A 133 -12.42 -4.61 3.08
N LYS A 134 -11.40 -5.43 3.10
CA LYS A 134 -11.23 -6.60 2.23
C LYS A 134 -11.01 -7.87 3.06
N PRO A 135 -11.83 -8.89 2.90
CA PRO A 135 -11.62 -10.17 3.61
C PRO A 135 -10.41 -10.93 3.06
N ASN A 136 -9.86 -11.82 3.88
CA ASN A 136 -8.77 -12.74 3.52
C ASN A 136 -7.54 -12.01 2.97
N ALA A 137 -7.08 -12.35 1.76
CA ALA A 137 -5.93 -11.75 1.09
C ALA A 137 -6.30 -10.48 0.29
N GLY A 138 -7.54 -9.99 0.40
CA GLY A 138 -8.05 -8.95 -0.48
C GLY A 138 -7.20 -7.68 -0.51
N ASN A 139 -6.98 -7.17 -1.72
CA ASN A 139 -6.15 -6.00 -1.99
C ASN A 139 -6.92 -5.02 -2.90
N PRO A 140 -6.91 -3.70 -2.62
CA PRO A 140 -7.66 -2.73 -3.42
C PRO A 140 -7.14 -2.58 -4.87
N MET A 141 -5.93 -3.02 -5.18
CA MET A 141 -5.42 -3.02 -6.56
C MET A 141 -6.27 -3.87 -7.50
N THR A 142 -6.97 -4.89 -7.00
CA THR A 142 -7.92 -5.68 -7.80
C THR A 142 -9.15 -4.89 -8.25
N ASP A 143 -9.43 -3.77 -7.57
CA ASP A 143 -10.55 -2.87 -7.90
C ASP A 143 -10.04 -1.61 -8.67
N GLY A 144 -8.78 -1.61 -9.09
CA GLY A 144 -8.17 -0.46 -9.75
C GLY A 144 -7.86 0.71 -8.81
N LEU A 145 -7.84 0.47 -7.48
CA LEU A 145 -7.50 1.47 -6.48
C LEU A 145 -6.03 1.37 -6.08
N ARG A 146 -5.42 2.49 -5.75
CA ARG A 146 -4.04 2.57 -5.26
C ARG A 146 -4.01 2.51 -3.73
N PRO A 147 -3.32 1.52 -3.12
CA PRO A 147 -3.14 1.43 -1.68
C PRO A 147 -2.34 2.63 -1.13
N VAL A 148 -2.79 3.18 0.00
CA VAL A 148 -2.15 4.33 0.68
C VAL A 148 -1.72 3.95 2.09
N LEU A 149 -2.58 3.28 2.86
CA LEU A 149 -2.32 2.78 4.21
C LEU A 149 -3.08 1.48 4.41
N THR A 150 -2.56 0.57 5.22
CA THR A 150 -3.29 -0.64 5.60
C THR A 150 -3.04 -1.05 7.03
N ILE A 151 -4.03 -1.75 7.59
CA ILE A 151 -3.90 -2.52 8.82
C ILE A 151 -4.28 -3.97 8.55
N ASP A 152 -3.47 -4.88 9.08
CA ASP A 152 -3.76 -6.30 9.13
C ASP A 152 -4.66 -6.59 10.33
N VAL A 153 -5.85 -7.15 10.10
CA VAL A 153 -6.76 -7.57 11.18
C VAL A 153 -6.97 -9.09 11.21
N TRP A 154 -6.11 -9.85 10.56
CA TRP A 154 -5.94 -11.27 10.84
C TRP A 154 -5.52 -11.45 12.30
N GLU A 155 -5.97 -12.51 12.97
CA GLU A 155 -5.62 -12.77 14.37
C GLU A 155 -4.10 -12.93 14.56
N HIS A 156 -3.39 -13.49 13.59
CA HIS A 156 -1.94 -13.63 13.66
C HIS A 156 -1.19 -12.29 13.80
N ALA A 157 -1.80 -11.18 13.38
CA ALA A 157 -1.19 -9.86 13.47
C ALA A 157 -1.16 -9.30 14.90
N TYR A 158 -2.07 -9.76 15.79
CA TYR A 158 -2.22 -9.15 17.10
C TYR A 158 -2.43 -10.14 18.26
N TYR A 159 -2.69 -11.41 17.99
CA TYR A 159 -3.13 -12.34 19.05
C TYR A 159 -2.05 -12.59 20.13
N ILE A 160 -0.79 -12.53 19.78
CA ILE A 160 0.34 -12.69 20.74
C ILE A 160 0.29 -11.59 21.80
N ASP A 161 0.14 -10.34 21.40
CA ASP A 161 0.17 -9.19 22.33
C ASP A 161 -1.20 -8.84 22.91
N TYR A 162 -2.26 -9.00 22.14
CA TYR A 162 -3.60 -8.50 22.49
C TYR A 162 -4.65 -9.59 22.67
N ARG A 163 -4.37 -10.84 22.34
CA ARG A 163 -5.35 -11.94 22.35
C ARG A 163 -6.57 -11.55 21.49
N ASN A 164 -7.78 -11.68 22.04
CA ASN A 164 -9.03 -11.33 21.36
C ASN A 164 -9.34 -9.82 21.33
N ARG A 165 -8.45 -8.98 21.87
CA ARG A 165 -8.69 -7.53 21.97
C ARG A 165 -8.26 -6.79 20.71
N ARG A 166 -8.90 -7.08 19.57
CA ARG A 166 -8.62 -6.41 18.30
C ARG A 166 -8.70 -4.87 18.41
N ALA A 167 -9.68 -4.36 19.18
CA ALA A 167 -9.84 -2.91 19.35
C ALA A 167 -8.61 -2.25 20.00
N ASP A 168 -7.99 -2.91 20.99
CA ASP A 168 -6.78 -2.40 21.65
C ASP A 168 -5.58 -2.41 20.70
N PHE A 169 -5.46 -3.46 19.88
CA PHE A 169 -4.45 -3.51 18.83
C PHE A 169 -4.61 -2.37 17.82
N VAL A 170 -5.83 -2.16 17.32
CA VAL A 170 -6.11 -1.07 16.37
C VAL A 170 -5.78 0.30 16.98
N ALA A 171 -6.10 0.50 18.27
CA ALA A 171 -5.76 1.73 18.99
C ALA A 171 -4.24 1.93 19.10
N ALA A 172 -3.48 0.89 19.45
CA ALA A 172 -2.03 0.93 19.56
C ALA A 172 -1.33 1.08 18.21
N TRP A 173 -1.88 0.47 17.14
CA TRP A 173 -1.35 0.55 15.79
C TRP A 173 -1.28 1.98 15.25
N TRP A 174 -2.23 2.86 15.58
CA TRP A 174 -2.21 4.26 15.17
C TRP A 174 -0.93 5.00 15.56
N ASP A 175 -0.29 4.63 16.65
CA ASP A 175 0.95 5.24 17.12
C ASP A 175 2.19 4.74 16.35
N LEU A 176 2.05 3.68 15.55
CA LEU A 176 3.11 3.12 14.74
C LEU A 176 3.06 3.57 13.28
N VAL A 177 2.00 4.26 12.84
CA VAL A 177 1.83 4.66 11.45
C VAL A 177 2.89 5.66 11.03
N ASP A 178 3.61 5.38 9.94
CA ASP A 178 4.52 6.33 9.30
C ASP A 178 3.74 7.30 8.40
N TRP A 179 3.37 8.44 8.97
CA TRP A 179 2.61 9.46 8.27
C TRP A 179 3.34 10.09 7.08
N LYS A 180 4.67 10.05 7.04
CA LYS A 180 5.45 10.49 5.87
C LYS A 180 5.24 9.56 4.70
N GLN A 181 5.37 8.24 4.93
CA GLN A 181 5.09 7.24 3.91
C GLN A 181 3.63 7.31 3.41
N VAL A 182 2.68 7.52 4.31
CA VAL A 182 1.27 7.70 3.94
C VAL A 182 1.10 8.93 3.06
N ALA A 183 1.73 10.06 3.40
CA ALA A 183 1.66 11.29 2.61
C ALA A 183 2.27 11.11 1.22
N GLU A 184 3.44 10.48 1.11
CA GLU A 184 4.10 10.18 -0.16
C GLU A 184 3.21 9.31 -1.07
N ARG A 185 2.53 8.33 -0.49
CA ARG A 185 1.60 7.46 -1.22
C ARG A 185 0.28 8.15 -1.58
N CYS A 186 -0.11 9.20 -0.87
CA CYS A 186 -1.30 10.00 -1.20
C CYS A 186 -1.10 10.91 -2.41
N ILE A 187 0.14 11.24 -2.73
CA ILE A 187 0.47 12.12 -3.85
C ILE A 187 0.88 11.22 -5.01
N PRO A 188 0.22 11.30 -6.16
CA PRO A 188 0.72 10.64 -7.35
C PRO A 188 2.15 11.10 -7.61
N ARG A 189 3.08 10.15 -7.76
CA ARG A 189 4.49 10.47 -8.00
C ARG A 189 4.63 11.18 -9.34
N ARG A 190 5.26 12.36 -9.33
CA ARG A 190 5.62 13.07 -10.57
C ARG A 190 6.88 12.45 -11.16
N TRP A 191 7.01 12.53 -12.47
CA TRP A 191 8.12 11.93 -13.21
C TRP A 191 8.74 12.96 -14.13
N LYS A 192 10.06 13.16 -13.99
CA LYS A 192 10.82 14.12 -14.79
C LYS A 192 11.54 13.40 -15.93
N CYS A 193 11.45 13.97 -17.15
CA CYS A 193 12.25 13.54 -18.28
C CYS A 193 13.73 13.83 -18.02
N THR A 194 14.61 12.86 -18.29
CA THR A 194 16.06 13.02 -18.06
C THR A 194 16.78 13.90 -19.09
N ALA A 195 16.14 14.22 -20.21
CA ALA A 195 16.73 14.98 -21.29
C ALA A 195 16.15 16.39 -21.45
N CYS A 196 14.98 16.68 -20.87
CA CYS A 196 14.36 18.00 -20.93
C CYS A 196 13.67 18.33 -19.59
N ASP A 197 13.06 19.51 -19.50
CA ASP A 197 12.41 19.96 -18.26
C ASP A 197 10.96 19.52 -18.13
N TYR A 198 10.46 18.63 -19.01
CA TYR A 198 9.11 18.12 -18.90
C TYR A 198 8.95 17.25 -17.66
N VAL A 199 7.89 17.53 -16.91
CA VAL A 199 7.49 16.74 -15.76
C VAL A 199 6.08 16.23 -16.00
N TYR A 200 5.94 14.90 -16.07
CA TYR A 200 4.64 14.28 -16.05
C TYR A 200 4.05 14.37 -14.63
N ASP A 201 2.89 15.01 -14.54
CA ASP A 201 2.10 15.14 -13.31
C ASP A 201 0.84 14.28 -13.46
N PRO A 202 0.74 13.15 -12.76
CA PRO A 202 -0.46 12.29 -12.85
C PRO A 202 -1.77 13.03 -12.55
N ALA A 203 -1.75 14.08 -11.73
CA ALA A 203 -2.96 14.85 -11.45
C ALA A 203 -3.48 15.60 -12.68
N LYS A 204 -2.60 15.92 -13.63
CA LYS A 204 -2.93 16.62 -14.87
C LYS A 204 -3.10 15.66 -16.06
N GLY A 205 -2.41 14.51 -16.03
CA GLY A 205 -2.27 13.64 -17.18
C GLY A 205 -1.47 14.31 -18.32
N ASP A 206 -1.72 13.83 -19.51
CA ASP A 206 -1.26 14.41 -20.78
C ASP A 206 -2.38 14.27 -21.83
N PRO A 207 -3.45 15.10 -21.75
CA PRO A 207 -4.61 14.98 -22.60
C PRO A 207 -4.28 15.16 -24.09
N GLU A 208 -3.19 15.88 -24.44
CA GLU A 208 -2.77 16.10 -25.82
C GLU A 208 -2.30 14.79 -26.48
N THR A 209 -1.73 13.86 -25.68
CA THR A 209 -1.33 12.54 -26.14
C THR A 209 -2.34 11.44 -25.73
N GLY A 210 -3.51 11.82 -25.22
CA GLY A 210 -4.59 10.91 -24.86
C GLY A 210 -4.51 10.32 -23.45
N ILE A 211 -3.61 10.81 -22.59
CA ILE A 211 -3.48 10.36 -21.21
C ILE A 211 -4.38 11.19 -20.30
N ALA A 212 -5.43 10.56 -19.75
CA ALA A 212 -6.38 11.25 -18.89
C ALA A 212 -5.74 11.73 -17.56
N PRO A 213 -6.22 12.85 -16.97
CA PRO A 213 -5.90 13.20 -15.59
C PRO A 213 -6.19 12.05 -14.63
N GLY A 214 -5.31 11.84 -13.66
CA GLY A 214 -5.39 10.75 -12.69
C GLY A 214 -4.66 9.47 -13.12
N THR A 215 -4.10 9.40 -14.32
CA THR A 215 -3.33 8.22 -14.78
C THR A 215 -1.96 8.18 -14.11
N PRO A 216 -1.63 7.14 -13.32
CA PRO A 216 -0.27 6.94 -12.82
C PRO A 216 0.72 6.78 -13.98
N PHE A 217 1.96 7.20 -13.79
CA PHE A 217 2.99 7.09 -14.84
C PHE A 217 3.22 5.63 -15.27
N GLU A 218 3.12 4.72 -14.34
CA GLU A 218 3.28 3.28 -14.56
C GLU A 218 2.20 2.72 -15.50
N GLU A 219 1.00 3.33 -15.51
CA GLU A 219 -0.15 2.91 -16.33
C GLU A 219 -0.22 3.60 -17.71
N ILE A 220 0.70 4.54 -18.00
CA ILE A 220 0.80 5.13 -19.34
C ILE A 220 1.24 4.06 -20.33
N PRO A 221 0.71 4.01 -21.56
CA PRO A 221 1.15 3.07 -22.59
C PRO A 221 2.67 3.09 -22.79
N ASP A 222 3.27 1.94 -23.06
CA ASP A 222 4.73 1.82 -23.17
C ASP A 222 5.30 2.54 -24.41
N ASP A 223 4.47 2.78 -25.41
CA ASP A 223 4.78 3.54 -26.62
C ASP A 223 4.60 5.05 -26.45
N TRP A 224 4.16 5.53 -25.27
CA TRP A 224 4.10 6.95 -25.00
C TRP A 224 5.49 7.57 -24.95
N ALA A 225 5.62 8.76 -25.53
CA ALA A 225 6.85 9.50 -25.58
C ALA A 225 6.67 10.91 -24.97
N CYS A 226 7.77 11.46 -24.48
CA CYS A 226 7.80 12.80 -23.92
C CYS A 226 7.25 13.83 -24.92
N PRO A 227 6.22 14.63 -24.58
CA PRO A 227 5.61 15.58 -25.50
C PRO A 227 6.53 16.74 -25.90
N LEU A 228 7.60 17.01 -25.12
CA LEU A 228 8.57 18.06 -25.45
C LEU A 228 9.74 17.58 -26.31
N CYS A 229 10.27 16.37 -26.06
CA CYS A 229 11.52 15.94 -26.72
C CYS A 229 11.43 14.57 -27.41
N GLY A 230 10.28 13.90 -27.34
CA GLY A 230 10.04 12.62 -28.00
C GLY A 230 10.75 11.41 -27.40
N LEU A 231 11.46 11.54 -26.27
CA LEU A 231 12.06 10.40 -25.60
C LEU A 231 11.02 9.46 -25.02
N ALA A 232 11.32 8.16 -25.08
CA ALA A 232 10.46 7.11 -24.58
C ALA A 232 10.28 7.16 -23.05
N LYS A 233 9.26 6.48 -22.57
CA LYS A 233 8.86 6.41 -21.16
C LYS A 233 9.99 6.02 -20.20
N ASP A 234 10.89 5.13 -20.63
CA ASP A 234 12.05 4.65 -19.85
C ASP A 234 13.10 5.74 -19.53
N ALA A 235 13.06 6.87 -20.25
CA ALA A 235 13.90 8.04 -19.98
C ALA A 235 13.42 8.90 -18.81
N PHE A 236 12.32 8.54 -18.15
CA PHE A 236 11.79 9.29 -17.01
C PHE A 236 12.29 8.75 -15.67
N ARG A 237 12.46 9.66 -14.72
CA ARG A 237 12.81 9.33 -13.32
C ARG A 237 11.85 10.01 -12.36
N PRO A 238 11.57 9.40 -11.20
CA PRO A 238 10.79 10.04 -10.14
C PRO A 238 11.37 11.41 -9.77
N GLU A 239 10.49 12.41 -9.66
CA GLU A 239 10.84 13.75 -9.18
C GLU A 239 10.83 13.80 -7.64
#